data_11daba9e86f1dabe837700b6c1f1ed07
#
_entry.id   11daba9e86f1dabe837700b6c1f1ed07
#
_cell.length_a   1.000
_cell.length_b   1.000
_cell.length_c   1.000
_cell.angle_alpha   90.00
_cell.angle_beta   90.00
_cell.angle_gamma   90.00
#
_symmetry.space_group_name_H-M   'P 1'
#
loop_
_entity.id
_entity.type
_entity.pdbx_description
1 polymer ?
#
loop_
_entity_poly.entity_id
_entity_poly.type
_entity_poly.pdbx_seq_one_letter_code
_entity_poly.pdbx_strand_id
1 'polypeptide(L)'
;MNPPSLQKVLDTFALFPDPADRTGLLLSYADRFTPVPREVAARPYDRAHQVPECESEAYVWAVKNPDGTLKLYFAVENPSGISAKALAAILDKTLSDLTPQEIQQISPEIVEQIFRQNISMGKGLGLMAMVNAVRALAARALSAEPAARRD
;
A
#
# COMPACT_ATOMS: atom_id res chain seq x y z
N MET A 1 -15.37 -4.83 2.33
CA MET A 1 -15.43 -5.19 0.89
C MET A 1 -14.29 -4.51 0.15
N ASN A 2 -13.59 -5.25 -0.69
CA ASN A 2 -12.49 -4.67 -1.45
C ASN A 2 -13.00 -3.86 -2.64
N PRO A 3 -12.33 -2.75 -2.98
CA PRO A 3 -12.62 -2.05 -4.23
C PRO A 3 -12.47 -2.99 -5.43
N PRO A 4 -13.24 -2.79 -6.51
CA PRO A 4 -13.19 -3.68 -7.66
C PRO A 4 -11.80 -3.84 -8.29
N SER A 5 -11.01 -2.78 -8.33
CA SER A 5 -9.65 -2.85 -8.87
C SER A 5 -8.74 -3.74 -8.02
N LEU A 6 -8.86 -3.66 -6.70
CA LEU A 6 -8.10 -4.54 -5.80
C LEU A 6 -8.60 -5.98 -5.90
N GLN A 7 -9.90 -6.18 -5.92
CA GLN A 7 -10.47 -7.53 -6.04
C GLN A 7 -9.99 -8.23 -7.31
N LYS A 8 -9.88 -7.49 -8.41
CA LYS A 8 -9.37 -8.03 -9.67
C LYS A 8 -7.92 -8.55 -9.53
N VAL A 9 -7.08 -7.81 -8.81
CA VAL A 9 -5.71 -8.25 -8.54
C VAL A 9 -5.72 -9.50 -7.67
N LEU A 10 -6.53 -9.53 -6.61
CA LEU A 10 -6.64 -10.69 -5.73
C LEU A 10 -7.11 -11.92 -6.49
N ASP A 11 -8.07 -11.76 -7.38
CA ASP A 11 -8.59 -12.85 -8.22
C ASP A 11 -7.48 -13.39 -9.14
N THR A 12 -6.64 -12.50 -9.68
CA THR A 12 -5.50 -12.89 -10.49
C THR A 12 -4.51 -13.74 -9.68
N PHE A 13 -4.18 -13.31 -8.46
CA PHE A 13 -3.29 -14.09 -7.59
C PHE A 13 -3.87 -15.46 -7.24
N ALA A 14 -5.19 -15.54 -7.11
CA ALA A 14 -5.86 -16.82 -6.82
C ALA A 14 -5.68 -17.84 -7.95
N LEU A 15 -5.39 -17.40 -9.17
CA LEU A 15 -5.13 -18.29 -10.30
C LEU A 15 -3.72 -18.91 -10.24
N PHE A 16 -2.85 -18.42 -9.37
CA PHE A 16 -1.47 -18.86 -9.26
C PHE A 16 -1.17 -19.40 -7.85
N PRO A 17 -1.69 -20.60 -7.51
CA PRO A 17 -1.43 -21.20 -6.20
C PRO A 17 0.00 -21.66 -6.03
N ASP A 18 0.70 -21.99 -7.12
CA ASP A 18 2.10 -22.45 -7.08
C ASP A 18 3.01 -21.29 -6.65
N PRO A 19 3.85 -21.46 -5.60
CA PRO A 19 4.74 -20.39 -5.15
C PRO A 19 5.68 -19.85 -6.22
N ALA A 20 6.19 -20.69 -7.11
CA ALA A 20 7.10 -20.27 -8.16
C ALA A 20 6.40 -19.32 -9.17
N ASP A 21 5.18 -19.67 -9.55
CA ASP A 21 4.38 -18.83 -10.45
C ASP A 21 4.02 -17.52 -9.77
N ARG A 22 3.68 -17.58 -8.50
CA ARG A 22 3.35 -16.40 -7.72
C ARG A 22 4.55 -15.46 -7.58
N THR A 23 5.74 -16.01 -7.41
CA THR A 23 6.97 -15.21 -7.39
C THR A 23 7.11 -14.38 -8.66
N GLY A 24 6.87 -14.98 -9.82
CA GLY A 24 6.93 -14.25 -11.09
C GLY A 24 5.99 -13.07 -11.13
N LEU A 25 4.75 -13.28 -10.66
CA LEU A 25 3.75 -12.22 -10.62
C LEU A 25 4.16 -11.10 -9.64
N LEU A 26 4.67 -11.48 -8.47
CA LEU A 26 5.15 -10.51 -7.47
C LEU A 26 6.31 -9.68 -8.00
N LEU A 27 7.26 -10.30 -8.69
CA LEU A 27 8.38 -9.59 -9.29
C LEU A 27 7.91 -8.61 -10.35
N SER A 28 6.91 -8.98 -11.12
CA SER A 28 6.30 -8.09 -12.12
C SER A 28 5.72 -6.84 -11.46
N TYR A 29 5.04 -6.98 -10.33
CA TYR A 29 4.54 -5.82 -9.59
C TYR A 29 5.66 -4.99 -8.99
N ALA A 30 6.68 -5.64 -8.41
CA ALA A 30 7.82 -4.93 -7.84
C ALA A 30 8.53 -4.07 -8.90
N ASP A 31 8.63 -4.57 -10.12
CA ASP A 31 9.23 -3.83 -11.23
C ASP A 31 8.45 -2.58 -11.61
N ARG A 32 7.16 -2.55 -11.30
CA ARG A 32 6.29 -1.39 -11.57
C ARG A 32 6.28 -0.39 -10.42
N PHE A 33 6.95 -0.69 -9.33
CA PHE A 33 7.00 0.21 -8.19
C PHE A 33 7.59 1.55 -8.61
N THR A 34 6.90 2.64 -8.27
CA THR A 34 7.34 4.01 -8.53
C THR A 34 7.52 4.70 -7.18
N PRO A 35 8.74 5.12 -6.83
CA PRO A 35 8.96 5.81 -5.56
C PRO A 35 8.28 7.18 -5.54
N VAL A 36 8.01 7.67 -4.33
CA VAL A 36 7.43 8.99 -4.13
C VAL A 36 8.28 10.05 -4.86
N PRO A 37 7.65 10.96 -5.62
CA PRO A 37 8.41 12.02 -6.31
C PRO A 37 8.92 13.06 -5.32
N ARG A 38 10.03 13.71 -5.65
CA ARG A 38 10.68 14.71 -4.80
C ARG A 38 9.74 15.86 -4.41
N GLU A 39 8.83 16.21 -5.29
CA GLU A 39 7.87 17.29 -5.05
C GLU A 39 6.95 16.98 -3.88
N VAL A 40 6.71 15.69 -3.59
CA VAL A 40 5.86 15.26 -2.49
C VAL A 40 6.69 15.06 -1.23
N ALA A 41 7.82 14.35 -1.35
CA ALA A 41 8.71 14.10 -0.20
C ALA A 41 10.12 13.82 -0.69
N ALA A 42 11.10 14.38 0.01
CA ALA A 42 12.52 14.19 -0.30
C ALA A 42 13.21 13.50 0.87
N ARG A 43 14.27 12.75 0.56
CA ARG A 43 15.10 12.13 1.58
C ARG A 43 15.86 13.18 2.40
N PRO A 44 16.09 12.95 3.70
CA PRO A 44 15.61 11.81 4.50
C PRO A 44 14.11 11.96 4.80
N TYR A 45 13.38 10.86 4.65
CA TYR A 45 11.92 10.89 4.85
C TYR A 45 11.56 11.04 6.32
N ASP A 46 10.50 11.80 6.57
CA ASP A 46 9.96 12.00 7.92
C ASP A 46 9.45 10.68 8.49
N ARG A 47 9.86 10.36 9.71
CA ARG A 47 9.45 9.15 10.39
C ARG A 47 7.95 9.08 10.65
N ALA A 48 7.25 10.20 10.61
CA ALA A 48 5.79 10.21 10.71
C ALA A 48 5.13 9.39 9.61
N HIS A 49 5.81 9.20 8.48
CA HIS A 49 5.30 8.42 7.36
C HIS A 49 5.88 7.01 7.28
N GLN A 50 6.73 6.64 8.22
CA GLN A 50 7.35 5.32 8.23
C GLN A 50 6.33 4.26 8.66
N VAL A 51 6.30 3.15 7.91
CA VAL A 51 5.49 1.99 8.28
C VAL A 51 6.15 1.32 9.50
N PRO A 52 5.43 1.16 10.62
CA PRO A 52 6.03 0.55 11.81
C PRO A 52 6.41 -0.91 11.57
N GLU A 53 7.51 -1.34 12.17
CA GLU A 53 7.94 -2.74 12.20
C GLU A 53 8.17 -3.37 10.81
N CYS A 54 8.37 -2.54 9.78
CA CYS A 54 8.66 -3.02 8.45
C CYS A 54 10.17 -3.02 8.20
N GLU A 55 10.78 -4.20 8.06
CA GLU A 55 12.20 -4.35 7.80
C GLU A 55 12.65 -3.71 6.50
N SER A 56 11.72 -3.49 5.58
CA SER A 56 12.01 -2.90 4.28
C SER A 56 12.18 -1.39 4.32
N GLU A 57 12.03 -0.78 5.49
CA GLU A 57 12.08 0.68 5.66
C GLU A 57 11.13 1.37 4.67
N ALA A 58 9.87 1.02 4.78
CA ALA A 58 8.83 1.55 3.91
C ALA A 58 8.18 2.79 4.50
N TYR A 59 7.76 3.69 3.62
CA TYR A 59 7.07 4.92 3.96
C TYR A 59 5.83 5.06 3.08
N VAL A 60 4.80 5.73 3.60
CA VAL A 60 3.57 5.96 2.85
C VAL A 60 3.03 7.37 3.08
N TRP A 61 2.54 7.98 2.02
CA TRP A 61 1.89 9.29 2.03
C TRP A 61 0.54 9.18 1.33
N ALA A 62 -0.41 9.98 1.78
CA ALA A 62 -1.69 10.15 1.10
C ALA A 62 -1.88 11.64 0.85
N VAL A 63 -2.07 12.01 -0.40
CA VAL A 63 -2.27 13.40 -0.81
C VAL A 63 -3.67 13.53 -1.38
N LYS A 64 -4.41 14.52 -0.88
CA LYS A 64 -5.79 14.72 -1.28
C LYS A 64 -5.86 15.35 -2.67
N ASN A 65 -6.61 14.71 -3.57
CA ASN A 65 -6.92 15.25 -4.88
C ASN A 65 -8.02 16.30 -4.77
N PRO A 66 -8.17 17.21 -5.77
CA PRO A 66 -9.23 18.23 -5.74
C PRO A 66 -10.64 17.66 -5.59
N ASP A 67 -10.88 16.44 -6.07
CA ASP A 67 -12.21 15.81 -5.98
C ASP A 67 -12.45 15.07 -4.65
N GLY A 68 -11.50 15.14 -3.71
CA GLY A 68 -11.64 14.51 -2.40
C GLY A 68 -11.12 13.07 -2.33
N THR A 69 -10.69 12.51 -3.44
CA THR A 69 -10.02 11.20 -3.44
C THR A 69 -8.58 11.34 -2.97
N LEU A 70 -7.90 10.22 -2.72
CA LEU A 70 -6.53 10.24 -2.24
C LEU A 70 -5.59 9.64 -3.28
N LYS A 71 -4.46 10.30 -3.51
CA LYS A 71 -3.34 9.70 -4.23
C LYS A 71 -2.36 9.18 -3.21
N LEU A 72 -2.00 7.90 -3.34
CA LEU A 72 -1.05 7.25 -2.45
C LEU A 72 0.36 7.28 -3.05
N TYR A 73 1.34 7.53 -2.20
CA TYR A 73 2.74 7.49 -2.57
C TYR A 73 3.51 6.62 -1.58
N PHE A 74 4.54 5.97 -2.05
CA PHE A 74 5.32 5.02 -1.25
C PHE A 74 6.81 5.20 -1.47
N ALA A 75 7.59 4.85 -0.47
CA ALA A 75 9.04 4.68 -0.60
C ALA A 75 9.43 3.39 0.09
N VAL A 76 10.42 2.70 -0.48
CA VAL A 76 11.00 1.49 0.10
C VAL A 76 12.50 1.67 0.01
N GLU A 77 13.13 1.92 1.16
CA GLU A 77 14.54 2.28 1.21
C GLU A 77 15.49 1.07 1.20
N ASN A 78 15.04 -0.07 1.69
CA ASN A 78 15.86 -1.28 1.69
C ASN A 78 15.93 -1.85 0.27
N PRO A 79 17.13 -1.98 -0.33
CA PRO A 79 17.26 -2.54 -1.69
C PRO A 79 16.68 -3.95 -1.82
N SER A 80 16.66 -4.72 -0.74
CA SER A 80 16.12 -6.09 -0.71
C SER A 80 14.62 -6.14 -0.50
N GLY A 81 13.94 -5.00 -0.42
CA GLY A 81 12.52 -4.92 -0.09
C GLY A 81 11.59 -5.22 -1.25
N ILE A 82 11.79 -6.33 -1.94
CA ILE A 82 11.01 -6.68 -3.12
C ILE A 82 9.54 -6.90 -2.79
N SER A 83 9.24 -7.59 -1.68
CA SER A 83 7.86 -7.83 -1.26
C SER A 83 7.15 -6.52 -0.93
N ALA A 84 7.84 -5.60 -0.25
CA ALA A 84 7.28 -4.28 0.06
C ALA A 84 7.03 -3.46 -1.20
N LYS A 85 7.94 -3.53 -2.17
CA LYS A 85 7.76 -2.84 -3.46
C LYS A 85 6.57 -3.40 -4.22
N ALA A 86 6.42 -4.72 -4.23
CA ALA A 86 5.29 -5.37 -4.89
C ALA A 86 3.96 -4.94 -4.25
N LEU A 87 3.87 -4.97 -2.93
CA LEU A 87 2.66 -4.55 -2.23
C LEU A 87 2.37 -3.06 -2.46
N ALA A 88 3.40 -2.22 -2.36
CA ALA A 88 3.24 -0.78 -2.59
C ALA A 88 2.72 -0.50 -4.01
N ALA A 89 3.25 -1.19 -5.02
CA ALA A 89 2.78 -1.03 -6.39
C ALA A 89 1.32 -1.46 -6.54
N ILE A 90 0.93 -2.55 -5.90
CA ILE A 90 -0.45 -3.03 -5.92
C ILE A 90 -1.38 -2.00 -5.25
N LEU A 91 -1.01 -1.51 -4.07
CA LEU A 91 -1.82 -0.54 -3.33
C LEU A 91 -1.94 0.77 -4.09
N ASP A 92 -0.86 1.25 -4.67
CA ASP A 92 -0.89 2.48 -5.49
C ASP A 92 -1.82 2.30 -6.69
N LYS A 93 -1.65 1.22 -7.42
CA LYS A 93 -2.45 0.96 -8.63
C LYS A 93 -3.94 0.81 -8.33
N THR A 94 -4.28 0.16 -7.24
CA THR A 94 -5.66 -0.25 -6.96
C THR A 94 -6.42 0.72 -6.05
N LEU A 95 -5.72 1.49 -5.22
CA LEU A 95 -6.35 2.35 -4.23
C LEU A 95 -6.18 3.84 -4.50
N SER A 96 -5.19 4.25 -5.28
CA SER A 96 -5.04 5.66 -5.62
C SER A 96 -6.27 6.14 -6.38
N ASP A 97 -6.67 7.36 -6.11
CA ASP A 97 -7.83 8.03 -6.71
C ASP A 97 -9.18 7.42 -6.28
N LEU A 98 -9.18 6.72 -5.14
CA LEU A 98 -10.40 6.30 -4.47
C LEU A 98 -10.68 7.24 -3.29
N THR A 99 -11.91 7.19 -2.79
CA THR A 99 -12.29 7.98 -1.61
C THR A 99 -11.65 7.40 -0.35
N PRO A 100 -11.46 8.23 0.69
CA PRO A 100 -10.98 7.72 1.98
C PRO A 100 -11.85 6.59 2.53
N GLN A 101 -13.18 6.67 2.34
CA GLN A 101 -14.10 5.64 2.78
C GLN A 101 -13.82 4.31 2.12
N GLU A 102 -13.59 4.32 0.81
CA GLU A 102 -13.27 3.10 0.05
C GLU A 102 -11.93 2.50 0.49
N ILE A 103 -10.94 3.33 0.71
CA ILE A 103 -9.61 2.88 1.12
C ILE A 103 -9.66 2.27 2.52
N GLN A 104 -10.47 2.80 3.43
CA GLN A 104 -10.60 2.25 4.77
C GLN A 104 -11.21 0.85 4.81
N GLN A 105 -11.93 0.45 3.77
CA GLN A 105 -12.63 -0.83 3.76
C GLN A 105 -11.71 -2.03 3.49
N ILE A 106 -10.48 -1.79 3.06
CA ILE A 106 -9.55 -2.90 2.81
C ILE A 106 -9.12 -3.53 4.13
N SER A 107 -8.76 -4.80 4.07
CA SER A 107 -8.30 -5.56 5.24
C SER A 107 -6.82 -5.91 5.08
N PRO A 108 -6.02 -5.89 6.17
CA PRO A 108 -4.65 -6.40 6.09
C PRO A 108 -4.56 -7.87 5.69
N GLU A 109 -5.66 -8.60 5.74
CA GLU A 109 -5.71 -9.99 5.27
C GLU A 109 -5.41 -10.14 3.78
N ILE A 110 -5.48 -9.06 3.00
CA ILE A 110 -5.09 -9.12 1.59
C ILE A 110 -3.63 -9.55 1.42
N VAL A 111 -2.79 -9.30 2.42
CA VAL A 111 -1.39 -9.73 2.39
C VAL A 111 -1.30 -11.26 2.27
N GLU A 112 -2.12 -11.98 3.04
CA GLU A 112 -2.17 -13.44 2.96
C GLU A 112 -2.64 -13.90 1.58
N GLN A 113 -3.61 -13.22 1.01
CA GLN A 113 -4.13 -13.58 -0.31
C GLN A 113 -3.11 -13.33 -1.43
N ILE A 114 -2.30 -12.30 -1.29
CA ILE A 114 -1.30 -11.94 -2.31
C ILE A 114 -0.05 -12.82 -2.18
N PHE A 115 0.47 -12.96 -0.97
CA PHE A 115 1.79 -13.57 -0.75
C PHE A 115 1.77 -15.03 -0.36
N ARG A 116 0.78 -15.46 0.43
CA ARG A 116 0.68 -16.84 0.93
C ARG A 116 2.02 -17.33 1.48
N GLN A 117 2.54 -18.42 0.92
CA GLN A 117 3.77 -19.07 1.37
C GLN A 117 5.05 -18.39 0.85
N ASN A 118 4.91 -17.36 0.02
CA ASN A 118 6.06 -16.70 -0.60
C ASN A 118 6.82 -15.79 0.37
N ILE A 119 6.30 -15.57 1.56
CA ILE A 119 6.95 -14.76 2.60
C ILE A 119 6.89 -15.46 3.95
N SER A 120 7.82 -15.09 4.83
CA SER A 120 7.81 -15.54 6.22
C SER A 120 6.70 -14.84 7.01
N MET A 121 6.36 -15.38 8.18
CA MET A 121 5.39 -14.78 9.08
C MET A 121 5.82 -13.37 9.51
N GLY A 122 7.11 -13.19 9.84
CA GLY A 122 7.62 -11.89 10.24
C GLY A 122 7.52 -10.85 9.13
N LYS A 123 7.83 -11.24 7.91
CA LYS A 123 7.67 -10.36 6.75
C LYS A 123 6.21 -10.01 6.51
N GLY A 124 5.32 -10.99 6.69
CA GLY A 124 3.88 -10.79 6.55
C GLY A 124 3.36 -9.73 7.52
N LEU A 125 3.85 -9.72 8.76
CA LEU A 125 3.44 -8.71 9.74
C LEU A 125 3.83 -7.30 9.31
N GLY A 126 5.04 -7.13 8.76
CA GLY A 126 5.48 -5.83 8.23
C GLY A 126 4.64 -5.36 7.05
N LEU A 127 4.25 -6.28 6.17
CA LEU A 127 3.40 -5.94 5.03
C LEU A 127 1.98 -5.60 5.47
N MET A 128 1.44 -6.31 6.47
CA MET A 128 0.15 -5.97 7.07
C MET A 128 0.19 -4.58 7.71
N ALA A 129 1.31 -4.22 8.32
CA ALA A 129 1.50 -2.88 8.88
C ALA A 129 1.43 -1.81 7.80
N MET A 130 1.93 -2.09 6.58
CA MET A 130 1.80 -1.17 5.46
C MET A 130 0.33 -0.95 5.07
N VAL A 131 -0.45 -2.00 5.00
CA VAL A 131 -1.90 -1.89 4.71
C VAL A 131 -2.58 -1.06 5.79
N ASN A 132 -2.26 -1.32 7.06
CA ASN A 132 -2.83 -0.56 8.17
C ASN A 132 -2.40 0.89 8.16
N ALA A 133 -1.18 1.20 7.74
CA ALA A 133 -0.72 2.58 7.60
C ALA A 133 -1.54 3.33 6.53
N VAL A 134 -1.84 2.68 5.42
CA VAL A 134 -2.69 3.26 4.38
C VAL A 134 -4.09 3.54 4.92
N ARG A 135 -4.66 2.58 5.65
CA ARG A 135 -5.99 2.75 6.27
C ARG A 135 -5.99 3.90 7.27
N ALA A 136 -4.94 4.02 8.06
CA ALA A 136 -4.82 5.10 9.05
C ALA A 136 -4.77 6.46 8.37
N LEU A 137 -4.05 6.59 7.27
CA LEU A 137 -4.01 7.83 6.50
C LEU A 137 -5.38 8.19 5.94
N ALA A 138 -6.13 7.21 5.46
CA ALA A 138 -7.48 7.43 4.97
C ALA A 138 -8.42 7.88 6.10
N ALA A 139 -8.28 7.28 7.28
CA ALA A 139 -9.06 7.67 8.45
C ALA A 139 -8.79 9.12 8.86
N ARG A 140 -7.52 9.53 8.84
CA ARG A 140 -7.15 10.92 9.13
C ARG A 140 -7.73 11.90 8.13
N ALA A 141 -7.75 11.52 6.86
CA ALA A 141 -8.32 12.37 5.82
C ALA A 141 -9.81 12.62 6.07
N LEU A 142 -10.53 11.60 6.53
CA LEU A 142 -11.95 11.74 6.90
C LEU A 142 -12.14 12.63 8.12
N SER A 143 -11.29 12.46 9.13
CA SER A 143 -11.39 13.25 10.37
C SER A 143 -11.06 14.72 10.15
N ALA A 144 -10.11 15.02 9.27
CA ALA A 144 -9.68 16.38 8.99
C ALA A 144 -10.72 17.15 8.18
N GLU A 145 -11.45 16.47 7.29
CA GLU A 145 -12.38 17.09 6.38
C GLU A 145 -13.51 17.89 7.06
N PRO A 146 -14.21 17.34 8.08
CA PRO A 146 -15.24 18.10 8.79
C PRO A 146 -14.70 19.35 9.48
N ALA A 147 -13.48 19.28 10.05
CA ALA A 147 -12.87 20.43 10.71
C ALA A 147 -12.55 21.53 9.71
N ALA A 148 -12.07 21.19 8.53
CA ALA A 148 -11.78 22.15 7.47
C ALA A 148 -13.03 22.88 6.99
N ARG A 149 -14.18 22.24 7.01
CA ARG A 149 -15.45 22.84 6.58
C ARG A 149 -16.00 23.85 7.54
N ARG A 150 -15.54 23.84 8.78
CA ARG A 150 -16.03 24.78 9.80
C ARG A 150 -15.45 26.17 9.66
N ASP A 151 -14.41 26.25 8.89
CA ASP A 151 -13.75 27.53 8.62
C ASP A 151 -14.50 28.34 7.58
#